data_5fcd597586c11667af47313e3e278d36
#
_entry.id   5fcd597586c11667af47313e3e278d36
#
_cell.length_a   1.000
_cell.length_b   1.000
_cell.length_c   1.000
_cell.angle_alpha   90.00
_cell.angle_beta   90.00
_cell.angle_gamma   90.00
#
_symmetry.space_group_name_H-M   'P 1'
#
loop_
_entity.id
_entity.type
_entity.pdbx_description
1 polymer ?
#
loop_
_entity_poly.entity_id
_entity_poly.type
_entity_poly.pdbx_seq_one_letter_code
_entity_poly.pdbx_strand_id
1 'polypeptide(L)'
;ADSLSNIIKIENLTANSNFELLIEQTKKYNPRSICIVQEQFYKSLKEGVNSKQVEILVGKQGLIELCKKRDVDVMLNGLVGAAGMEPTLNAIESGVNVALANKESLVMAGGIINEAMKISGAKLFPVDSEHSAIWQCLAGENPDEVSRIILTGSGGPFRKRRLETFNDITCL
;
A
#
# COMPACT_ATOMS: atom_id res chain seq x y z
N ALA A 1 4.87 1.99 -13.39
CA ALA A 1 5.82 3.12 -13.43
C ALA A 1 6.49 3.23 -14.81
N ASP A 2 7.01 2.13 -15.38
CA ASP A 2 7.78 2.18 -16.64
C ASP A 2 7.03 2.81 -17.81
N SER A 3 5.77 2.40 -18.02
CA SER A 3 4.91 2.94 -19.09
C SER A 3 4.44 4.38 -18.86
N LEU A 4 4.65 4.93 -17.67
CA LEU A 4 4.21 6.25 -17.24
C LEU A 4 5.38 7.09 -16.68
N SER A 5 6.60 6.82 -17.11
CA SER A 5 7.81 7.48 -16.60
C SER A 5 7.86 8.99 -16.88
N ASN A 6 7.07 9.47 -17.83
CA ASN A 6 6.87 10.90 -18.12
C ASN A 6 5.88 11.59 -17.16
N ILE A 7 5.13 10.83 -16.37
CA ILE A 7 4.08 11.33 -15.46
C ILE A 7 4.41 10.99 -14.01
N ILE A 8 4.97 9.79 -13.78
CA ILE A 8 5.25 9.25 -12.44
C ILE A 8 6.75 9.22 -12.20
N LYS A 9 7.18 9.82 -11.10
CA LYS A 9 8.52 9.72 -10.56
C LYS A 9 8.51 8.90 -9.27
N ILE A 10 9.41 7.96 -9.16
CA ILE A 10 9.60 7.15 -7.94
C ILE A 10 10.59 7.87 -7.03
N GLU A 11 10.10 8.48 -5.97
CA GLU A 11 10.94 9.22 -5.01
C GLU A 11 11.47 8.30 -3.91
N ASN A 12 10.71 7.30 -3.48
CA ASN A 12 11.07 6.40 -2.39
C ASN A 12 10.75 4.95 -2.73
N LEU A 13 11.59 4.01 -2.26
CA LEU A 13 11.37 2.57 -2.39
C LEU A 13 11.59 1.86 -1.06
N THR A 14 10.77 0.84 -0.79
CA THR A 14 10.93 0.03 0.42
C THR A 14 10.88 -1.45 0.12
N ALA A 15 11.64 -2.24 0.87
CA ALA A 15 11.55 -3.69 0.87
C ALA A 15 11.65 -4.24 2.29
N ASN A 16 11.03 -5.39 2.55
CA ASN A 16 11.22 -6.07 3.84
C ASN A 16 12.60 -6.73 3.91
N SER A 17 12.90 -7.62 2.95
CA SER A 17 14.13 -8.44 2.94
C SER A 17 14.79 -8.55 1.56
N ASN A 18 14.06 -8.30 0.48
CA ASN A 18 14.58 -8.45 -0.88
C ASN A 18 15.47 -7.26 -1.26
N PHE A 19 16.68 -7.26 -0.73
CA PHE A 19 17.65 -6.18 -0.97
C PHE A 19 18.21 -6.20 -2.39
N GLU A 20 18.32 -7.37 -3.05
CA GLU A 20 18.79 -7.49 -4.43
C GLU A 20 17.86 -6.73 -5.38
N LEU A 21 16.55 -7.00 -5.30
CA LEU A 21 15.55 -6.31 -6.10
C LEU A 21 15.51 -4.81 -5.77
N LEU A 22 15.69 -4.45 -4.50
CA LEU A 22 15.74 -3.04 -4.08
C LEU A 22 16.94 -2.32 -4.69
N ILE A 23 18.11 -2.98 -4.80
CA ILE A 23 19.29 -2.44 -5.49
C ILE A 23 19.02 -2.21 -6.99
N GLU A 24 18.43 -3.20 -7.66
CA GLU A 24 18.07 -3.09 -9.09
C GLU A 24 17.12 -1.92 -9.32
N GLN A 25 16.07 -1.83 -8.52
CA GLN A 25 15.08 -0.76 -8.59
C GLN A 25 15.69 0.60 -8.26
N THR A 26 16.60 0.67 -7.30
CA THR A 26 17.31 1.90 -6.95
C THR A 26 18.16 2.41 -8.13
N LYS A 27 18.85 1.53 -8.80
CA LYS A 27 19.63 1.88 -10.02
C LYS A 27 18.73 2.33 -11.17
N LYS A 28 17.56 1.71 -11.31
CA LYS A 28 16.63 1.97 -12.41
C LYS A 28 15.89 3.29 -12.22
N TYR A 29 15.35 3.56 -11.03
CA TYR A 29 14.46 4.68 -10.77
C TYR A 29 15.13 5.87 -10.10
N ASN A 30 16.36 5.70 -9.61
CA ASN A 30 17.14 6.73 -8.93
C ASN A 30 16.35 7.49 -7.84
N PRO A 31 15.76 6.78 -6.85
CA PRO A 31 14.96 7.38 -5.80
C PRO A 31 15.84 8.23 -4.87
N ARG A 32 15.22 9.16 -4.14
CA ARG A 32 15.90 9.96 -3.09
C ARG A 32 16.20 9.12 -1.86
N SER A 33 15.26 8.25 -1.46
CA SER A 33 15.41 7.44 -0.25
C SER A 33 14.95 6.01 -0.50
N ILE A 34 15.61 5.08 0.19
CA ILE A 34 15.22 3.67 0.21
C ILE A 34 15.17 3.17 1.65
N CYS A 35 14.34 2.15 1.92
CA CYS A 35 14.28 1.52 3.22
C CYS A 35 14.30 0.00 3.11
N ILE A 36 15.14 -0.65 3.91
CA ILE A 36 15.14 -2.09 4.14
C ILE A 36 14.72 -2.37 5.58
N VAL A 37 13.62 -3.13 5.77
CA VAL A 37 13.06 -3.35 7.10
C VAL A 37 13.89 -4.34 7.92
N GLN A 38 14.38 -5.41 7.28
CA GLN A 38 15.27 -6.36 7.97
C GLN A 38 16.69 -5.82 8.00
N GLU A 39 17.13 -5.40 9.18
CA GLU A 39 18.40 -4.71 9.43
C GLU A 39 19.64 -5.52 9.00
N GLN A 40 19.54 -6.85 9.05
CA GLN A 40 20.63 -7.75 8.63
C GLN A 40 21.05 -7.53 7.18
N PHE A 41 20.19 -7.03 6.31
CA PHE A 41 20.48 -6.77 4.91
C PHE A 41 21.03 -5.36 4.63
N TYR A 42 21.13 -4.50 5.65
CA TYR A 42 21.61 -3.13 5.49
C TYR A 42 22.99 -3.05 4.84
N LYS A 43 23.93 -3.89 5.30
CA LYS A 43 25.31 -3.87 4.78
C LYS A 43 25.33 -4.22 3.30
N SER A 44 24.66 -5.29 2.91
CA SER A 44 24.59 -5.73 1.51
C SER A 44 23.90 -4.69 0.63
N LEU A 45 22.81 -4.09 1.10
CA LEU A 45 22.13 -2.99 0.41
C LEU A 45 23.08 -1.80 0.20
N LYS A 46 23.76 -1.36 1.24
CA LYS A 46 24.69 -0.22 1.20
C LYS A 46 25.85 -0.43 0.25
N GLU A 47 26.38 -1.64 0.16
CA GLU A 47 27.44 -2.01 -0.79
C GLU A 47 26.95 -2.03 -2.23
N GLY A 48 25.68 -2.36 -2.46
CA GLY A 48 25.07 -2.47 -3.79
C GLY A 48 24.59 -1.17 -4.42
N VAL A 49 24.43 -0.09 -3.60
CA VAL A 49 23.94 1.20 -4.06
C VAL A 49 24.95 2.32 -3.79
N ASN A 50 24.84 3.44 -4.55
CA ASN A 50 25.65 4.62 -4.29
C ASN A 50 25.07 5.43 -3.13
N SER A 51 25.51 5.15 -1.91
CA SER A 51 25.04 5.79 -0.68
C SER A 51 25.33 7.31 -0.57
N LYS A 52 26.06 7.88 -1.53
CA LYS A 52 26.23 9.35 -1.64
C LYS A 52 25.08 10.02 -2.38
N GLN A 53 24.30 9.26 -3.14
CA GLN A 53 23.19 9.76 -3.97
C GLN A 53 21.81 9.37 -3.45
N VAL A 54 21.72 8.36 -2.58
CA VAL A 54 20.46 7.86 -2.04
C VAL A 54 20.57 7.74 -0.52
N GLU A 55 19.55 8.24 0.18
CA GLU A 55 19.41 8.04 1.62
C GLU A 55 18.95 6.62 1.91
N ILE A 56 19.59 5.94 2.86
CA ILE A 56 19.25 4.57 3.24
C ILE A 56 18.71 4.56 4.66
N LEU A 57 17.43 4.25 4.80
CA LEU A 57 16.77 4.03 6.08
C LEU A 57 16.69 2.52 6.38
N VAL A 58 16.59 2.19 7.66
CA VAL A 58 16.67 0.80 8.11
C VAL A 58 15.64 0.52 9.21
N GLY A 59 15.14 -0.69 9.21
CA GLY A 59 14.25 -1.15 10.26
C GLY A 59 12.82 -0.62 10.10
N LYS A 60 11.97 -1.03 11.03
CA LYS A 60 10.56 -0.61 11.08
C LYS A 60 10.44 0.91 11.28
N GLN A 61 11.31 1.48 12.11
CA GLN A 61 11.33 2.92 12.37
C GLN A 61 11.68 3.71 11.11
N GLY A 62 12.66 3.23 10.31
CA GLY A 62 13.02 3.84 9.03
C GLY A 62 11.89 3.79 8.01
N LEU A 63 11.11 2.70 7.99
CA LEU A 63 9.90 2.61 7.15
C LEU A 63 8.87 3.68 7.55
N ILE A 64 8.60 3.83 8.83
CA ILE A 64 7.64 4.83 9.33
C ILE A 64 8.12 6.25 9.05
N GLU A 65 9.40 6.52 9.24
CA GLU A 65 10.00 7.82 8.90
C GLU A 65 9.81 8.14 7.42
N LEU A 66 10.03 7.17 6.54
CA LEU A 66 9.85 7.33 5.10
C LEU A 66 8.39 7.64 4.76
N CYS A 67 7.42 6.99 5.42
CA CYS A 67 6.00 7.21 5.20
C CYS A 67 5.52 8.62 5.60
N LYS A 68 6.22 9.28 6.51
CA LYS A 68 5.92 10.65 6.96
C LYS A 68 6.47 11.75 6.05
N LYS A 69 7.30 11.41 5.07
CA LYS A 69 7.89 12.41 4.17
C LYS A 69 6.80 13.02 3.27
N ARG A 70 6.67 14.34 3.36
CA ARG A 70 5.66 15.13 2.62
C ARG A 70 6.10 15.56 1.23
N ASP A 71 7.24 15.09 0.78
CA ASP A 71 7.82 15.41 -0.54
C ASP A 71 7.35 14.45 -1.64
N VAL A 72 6.32 13.66 -1.37
CA VAL A 72 5.64 12.76 -2.30
C VAL A 72 4.15 13.09 -2.39
N ASP A 73 3.57 12.96 -3.58
CA ASP A 73 2.14 13.20 -3.78
C ASP A 73 1.28 12.04 -3.30
N VAL A 74 1.79 10.82 -3.47
CA VAL A 74 1.07 9.58 -3.13
C VAL A 74 2.04 8.50 -2.66
N MET A 75 1.70 7.86 -1.54
CA MET A 75 2.35 6.63 -1.09
C MET A 75 1.55 5.41 -1.58
N LEU A 76 2.18 4.51 -2.34
CA LEU A 76 1.59 3.22 -2.66
C LEU A 76 1.91 2.21 -1.55
N ASN A 77 0.88 1.72 -0.86
CA ASN A 77 1.02 0.66 0.14
C ASN A 77 0.57 -0.70 -0.43
N GLY A 78 1.55 -1.54 -0.78
CA GLY A 78 1.37 -2.92 -1.21
C GLY A 78 1.85 -3.95 -0.18
N LEU A 79 2.04 -3.57 1.09
CA LEU A 79 2.41 -4.50 2.15
C LEU A 79 1.27 -5.48 2.43
N VAL A 80 1.62 -6.71 2.82
CA VAL A 80 0.64 -7.77 3.09
C VAL A 80 0.31 -7.83 4.58
N GLY A 81 -0.96 -8.02 4.92
CA GLY A 81 -1.42 -8.24 6.29
C GLY A 81 -1.29 -7.01 7.20
N ALA A 82 -1.15 -7.25 8.50
CA ALA A 82 -1.11 -6.21 9.53
C ALA A 82 0.04 -5.20 9.39
N ALA A 83 1.13 -5.59 8.70
CA ALA A 83 2.30 -4.75 8.52
C ALA A 83 2.02 -3.45 7.74
N GLY A 84 0.95 -3.41 6.94
CA GLY A 84 0.57 -2.23 6.16
C GLY A 84 -0.19 -1.16 6.95
N MET A 85 -0.75 -1.50 8.12
CA MET A 85 -1.63 -0.59 8.86
C MET A 85 -0.89 0.63 9.39
N GLU A 86 0.21 0.44 10.10
CA GLU A 86 0.97 1.53 10.71
C GLU A 86 1.60 2.48 9.67
N PRO A 87 2.21 2.00 8.56
CA PRO A 87 2.62 2.83 7.44
C PRO A 87 1.48 3.66 6.83
N THR A 88 0.30 3.06 6.61
CA THR A 88 -0.89 3.75 6.09
C THR A 88 -1.31 4.89 7.02
N LEU A 89 -1.45 4.61 8.31
CA LEU A 89 -1.89 5.61 9.29
C LEU A 89 -0.89 6.77 9.37
N ASN A 90 0.41 6.48 9.50
CA ASN A 90 1.44 7.51 9.58
C ASN A 90 1.53 8.40 8.33
N ALA A 91 1.35 7.86 7.14
CA ALA A 91 1.30 8.64 5.92
C ALA A 91 0.09 9.60 5.92
N ILE A 92 -1.09 9.08 6.24
CA ILE A 92 -2.33 9.86 6.31
C ILE A 92 -2.24 10.96 7.38
N GLU A 93 -1.79 10.66 8.59
CA GLU A 93 -1.58 11.65 9.66
C GLU A 93 -0.59 12.75 9.25
N SER A 94 0.36 12.42 8.40
CA SER A 94 1.32 13.37 7.84
C SER A 94 0.78 14.17 6.65
N GLY A 95 -0.46 13.92 6.20
CA GLY A 95 -1.08 14.60 5.07
C GLY A 95 -0.69 14.03 3.72
N VAL A 96 -0.05 12.85 3.65
CA VAL A 96 0.30 12.16 2.42
C VAL A 96 -0.87 11.31 1.94
N ASN A 97 -1.26 11.47 0.67
CA ASN A 97 -2.27 10.60 0.08
C ASN A 97 -1.77 9.16 -0.03
N VAL A 98 -2.68 8.21 0.08
CA VAL A 98 -2.33 6.79 0.05
C VAL A 98 -3.10 6.07 -1.05
N ALA A 99 -2.39 5.38 -1.94
CA ALA A 99 -2.92 4.36 -2.83
C ALA A 99 -2.80 3.01 -2.11
N LEU A 100 -3.93 2.43 -1.68
CA LEU A 100 -3.95 1.31 -0.75
C LEU A 100 -4.34 0.00 -1.46
N ALA A 101 -3.39 -0.92 -1.58
CA ALA A 101 -3.63 -2.31 -1.98
C ALA A 101 -3.83 -3.24 -0.76
N ASN A 102 -3.47 -2.78 0.43
CA ASN A 102 -3.59 -3.52 1.70
C ASN A 102 -4.96 -3.26 2.35
N LYS A 103 -5.96 -4.06 2.01
CA LYS A 103 -7.31 -3.94 2.59
C LYS A 103 -7.37 -4.28 4.09
N GLU A 104 -6.45 -5.10 4.58
CA GLU A 104 -6.35 -5.49 5.98
C GLU A 104 -6.17 -4.28 6.90
N SER A 105 -5.50 -3.24 6.44
CA SER A 105 -5.36 -1.97 7.18
C SER A 105 -6.72 -1.33 7.49
N LEU A 106 -7.66 -1.35 6.52
CA LEU A 106 -9.01 -0.81 6.73
C LEU A 106 -9.89 -1.73 7.59
N VAL A 107 -9.71 -3.04 7.47
CA VAL A 107 -10.43 -4.01 8.32
C VAL A 107 -10.03 -3.82 9.79
N MET A 108 -8.75 -3.61 10.05
CA MET A 108 -8.20 -3.48 11.40
C MET A 108 -8.40 -2.10 12.02
N ALA A 109 -8.27 -1.05 11.24
CA ALA A 109 -8.15 0.33 11.72
C ALA A 109 -8.96 1.35 10.90
N GLY A 110 -9.98 0.93 10.14
CA GLY A 110 -10.72 1.81 9.24
C GLY A 110 -11.33 3.04 9.92
N GLY A 111 -11.86 2.87 11.15
CA GLY A 111 -12.37 4.00 11.94
C GLY A 111 -11.30 5.04 12.26
N ILE A 112 -10.12 4.58 12.68
CA ILE A 112 -8.97 5.45 13.02
C ILE A 112 -8.43 6.13 11.76
N ILE A 113 -8.28 5.39 10.67
CA ILE A 113 -7.82 5.91 9.38
C ILE A 113 -8.77 6.97 8.84
N ASN A 114 -10.09 6.73 8.90
CA ASN A 114 -11.09 7.71 8.46
C ASN A 114 -11.04 9.00 9.28
N GLU A 115 -10.83 8.90 10.58
CA GLU A 115 -10.67 10.09 11.44
C GLU A 115 -9.39 10.85 11.13
N ALA A 116 -8.28 10.16 10.95
CA ALA A 116 -7.01 10.76 10.54
C ALA A 116 -7.14 11.48 9.17
N MET A 117 -7.87 10.91 8.22
CA MET A 117 -8.15 11.53 6.92
C MET A 117 -8.93 12.83 7.05
N LYS A 118 -9.95 12.88 7.93
CA LYS A 118 -10.71 14.11 8.18
C LYS A 118 -9.84 15.22 8.76
N ILE A 119 -8.93 14.86 9.65
CA ILE A 119 -8.03 15.82 10.32
C ILE A 119 -6.95 16.31 9.36
N SER A 120 -6.30 15.41 8.65
CA SER A 120 -5.13 15.73 7.79
C SER A 120 -5.50 16.26 6.40
N GLY A 121 -6.71 15.94 5.93
CA GLY A 121 -7.14 16.20 4.55
C GLY A 121 -6.54 15.23 3.52
N ALA A 122 -5.74 14.26 3.94
CA ALA A 122 -5.19 13.23 3.04
C ALA A 122 -6.29 12.37 2.44
N LYS A 123 -6.07 11.89 1.23
CA LYS A 123 -7.01 11.02 0.49
C LYS A 123 -6.50 9.60 0.43
N LEU A 124 -7.42 8.65 0.42
CA LEU A 124 -7.13 7.24 0.21
C LEU A 124 -7.77 6.77 -1.10
N PHE A 125 -6.93 6.16 -1.96
CA PHE A 125 -7.33 5.62 -3.25
C PHE A 125 -7.25 4.09 -3.20
N PRO A 126 -8.34 3.36 -3.45
CA PRO A 126 -8.31 1.91 -3.44
C PRO A 126 -7.57 1.38 -4.67
N VAL A 127 -6.68 0.42 -4.45
CA VAL A 127 -5.93 -0.29 -5.50
C VAL A 127 -6.35 -1.76 -5.59
N ASP A 128 -6.82 -2.36 -4.48
CA ASP A 128 -7.38 -3.70 -4.51
C ASP A 128 -8.60 -3.78 -5.44
N SER A 129 -8.79 -4.93 -6.09
CA SER A 129 -9.70 -5.05 -7.23
C SER A 129 -11.16 -4.76 -6.90
N GLU A 130 -11.66 -5.24 -5.77
CA GLU A 130 -13.06 -5.10 -5.39
C GLU A 130 -13.43 -3.65 -5.07
N HIS A 131 -12.65 -2.99 -4.20
CA HIS A 131 -12.92 -1.60 -3.82
C HIS A 131 -12.62 -0.63 -4.97
N SER A 132 -11.55 -0.88 -5.74
CA SER A 132 -11.21 -0.06 -6.90
C SER A 132 -12.30 -0.12 -7.96
N ALA A 133 -12.88 -1.30 -8.23
CA ALA A 133 -13.97 -1.44 -9.18
C ALA A 133 -15.21 -0.63 -8.75
N ILE A 134 -15.60 -0.73 -7.48
CA ILE A 134 -16.74 0.05 -6.95
C ILE A 134 -16.44 1.55 -7.04
N TRP A 135 -15.26 1.97 -6.61
CA TRP A 135 -14.85 3.37 -6.64
C TRP A 135 -14.86 3.95 -8.06
N GLN A 136 -14.35 3.20 -9.05
CA GLN A 136 -14.35 3.63 -10.45
C GLN A 136 -15.77 3.69 -11.04
N CYS A 137 -16.64 2.74 -10.69
CA CYS A 137 -18.03 2.75 -11.14
C CYS A 137 -18.83 3.93 -10.57
N LEU A 138 -18.48 4.39 -9.37
CA LEU A 138 -19.16 5.51 -8.72
C LEU A 138 -18.55 6.88 -9.05
N ALA A 139 -17.39 6.91 -9.68
CA ALA A 139 -16.69 8.15 -9.99
C ALA A 139 -17.49 8.99 -11.02
N GLY A 140 -18.01 10.14 -10.58
CA GLY A 140 -18.80 11.05 -11.40
C GLY A 140 -20.30 10.74 -11.44
N GLU A 141 -20.75 9.67 -10.79
CA GLU A 141 -22.16 9.32 -10.69
C GLU A 141 -22.85 10.06 -9.52
N ASN A 142 -24.15 10.26 -9.66
CA ASN A 142 -24.96 10.81 -8.58
C ASN A 142 -25.29 9.69 -7.55
N PRO A 143 -24.88 9.79 -6.28
CA PRO A 143 -25.16 8.77 -5.26
C PRO A 143 -26.65 8.42 -5.12
N ASP A 144 -27.55 9.38 -5.36
CA ASP A 144 -29.00 9.17 -5.26
C ASP A 144 -29.57 8.26 -6.37
N GLU A 145 -28.81 8.06 -7.45
CA GLU A 145 -29.18 7.18 -8.56
C GLU A 145 -28.65 5.74 -8.39
N VAL A 146 -27.84 5.50 -7.35
CA VAL A 146 -27.28 4.18 -7.05
C VAL A 146 -28.30 3.32 -6.33
N SER A 147 -28.91 2.36 -7.03
CA SER A 147 -29.92 1.47 -6.46
C SER A 147 -29.33 0.38 -5.54
N ARG A 148 -28.12 -0.09 -5.83
CA ARG A 148 -27.42 -1.10 -5.04
C ARG A 148 -25.95 -1.21 -5.40
N ILE A 149 -25.15 -1.69 -4.45
CA ILE A 149 -23.75 -2.08 -4.66
C ILE A 149 -23.65 -3.59 -4.55
N ILE A 150 -22.99 -4.25 -5.52
CA ILE A 150 -22.74 -5.68 -5.51
C ILE A 150 -21.24 -5.87 -5.28
N LEU A 151 -20.88 -6.29 -4.06
CA LEU A 151 -19.50 -6.63 -3.73
C LEU A 151 -19.22 -8.08 -4.14
N THR A 152 -18.29 -8.27 -5.07
CA THR A 152 -17.84 -9.59 -5.50
C THR A 152 -16.74 -10.12 -4.59
N GLY A 153 -16.54 -11.43 -4.59
CA GLY A 153 -15.47 -12.08 -3.84
C GLY A 153 -14.98 -13.34 -4.55
N SER A 154 -13.75 -13.71 -4.27
CA SER A 154 -13.12 -14.88 -4.91
C SER A 154 -13.72 -16.24 -4.48
N GLY A 155 -14.54 -16.25 -3.41
CA GLY A 155 -15.06 -17.45 -2.77
C GLY A 155 -14.07 -18.14 -1.80
N GLY A 156 -12.83 -17.66 -1.71
CA GLY A 156 -11.83 -18.16 -0.77
C GLY A 156 -11.66 -19.68 -0.82
N PRO A 157 -11.64 -20.38 0.34
CA PRO A 157 -11.49 -21.83 0.41
C PRO A 157 -12.68 -22.60 -0.21
N PHE A 158 -13.83 -21.95 -0.35
CA PHE A 158 -15.05 -22.57 -0.89
C PHE A 158 -15.21 -22.39 -2.42
N ARG A 159 -14.30 -21.69 -3.08
CA ARG A 159 -14.38 -21.34 -4.53
C ARG A 159 -14.63 -22.54 -5.45
N LYS A 160 -14.11 -23.72 -5.11
CA LYS A 160 -14.28 -24.95 -5.89
C LYS A 160 -15.36 -25.88 -5.33
N ARG A 161 -16.01 -25.51 -4.23
CA ARG A 161 -17.04 -26.31 -3.59
C ARG A 161 -18.38 -26.11 -4.28
N ARG A 162 -19.14 -27.18 -4.48
CA ARG A 162 -20.47 -27.11 -5.09
C ARG A 162 -21.44 -26.42 -4.13
N LEU A 163 -22.30 -25.53 -4.64
CA LEU A 163 -23.23 -24.74 -3.83
C LEU A 163 -24.18 -25.62 -3.01
N GLU A 164 -24.63 -26.77 -3.57
CA GLU A 164 -25.53 -27.67 -2.88
C GLU A 164 -24.93 -28.24 -1.58
N THR A 165 -23.61 -28.21 -1.44
CA THR A 165 -22.89 -28.71 -0.24
C THR A 165 -22.56 -27.62 0.76
N PHE A 166 -23.02 -26.38 0.55
CA PHE A 166 -22.71 -25.27 1.48
C PHE A 166 -23.39 -25.44 2.83
N ASN A 167 -24.55 -26.11 2.89
CA ASN A 167 -25.25 -26.40 4.15
C ASN A 167 -24.45 -27.36 5.08
N ASP A 168 -23.44 -28.07 4.53
CA ASP A 168 -22.58 -28.99 5.29
C ASP A 168 -21.34 -28.29 5.85
N ILE A 169 -21.20 -26.97 5.67
CA ILE A 169 -20.05 -26.20 6.17
C ILE A 169 -20.24 -25.99 7.67
N THR A 170 -19.26 -26.40 8.43
CA THR A 170 -19.18 -26.19 9.89
C THR A 170 -17.98 -25.34 10.25
N CYS A 171 -17.94 -24.83 11.48
CA CYS A 171 -16.82 -24.04 12.01
C CYS A 171 -15.64 -24.91 12.50
N LEU A 172 -15.68 -26.22 12.25
CA LEU A 172 -14.66 -27.19 12.67
C LEU A 172 -13.70 -27.49 11.54
#